data_1337e9f0850c2831368925f4ff1ae9b4
#
_entry.id   1337e9f0850c2831368925f4ff1ae9b4
#
_cell.length_a   1.000
_cell.length_b   1.000
_cell.length_c   1.000
_cell.angle_alpha   90.00
_cell.angle_beta   90.00
_cell.angle_gamma   90.00
#
_symmetry.space_group_name_H-M   'P 1'
#
loop_
_entity.id
_entity.type
_entity.pdbx_description
1 polymer ?
#
loop_
_entity_poly.entity_id
_entity_poly.type
_entity_poly.pdbx_seq_one_letter_code
_entity_poly.pdbx_strand_id
1 'polypeptide(L)'
;MPAGIAEAPGASLGDADEAARVRSGASRGTAPAVLERLASDPSVTVRAAVALNPATPPSADEILAADTDERVRVLLARKLATSVPLLGASDQARLCEQAYQTLANLVADEAVRVRATIAEMIKELPNVPPALVLRLARDATSIVSVPILRFSPLLESEDLLALLADPPHSGTASTIARRAFVPAAVAEAIAASSDNQAIQILLENPRAQIREATLDALIARAEGEPRWHAPLVRRPALTAKAARALAEIVATDLLGELTRRADLPVEAITLLRQRLAARIGAPEKPGAAEVPPDLEAALAWARARNAETRLDESLLLACVRNGDIFRCIAILAVAAEVPASLIERARRLRHAKGLVSLVWKSGFSMQVAVLLQTLLCDLPPASLLSPKPGGGFPLTAEEMHWQIDFLSHIVV
;
A
#
# COMPACT_ATOMS: atom_id res chain seq x y z
N MET A 1 52.03 -9.98 54.11
CA MET A 1 50.77 -9.48 54.67
C MET A 1 50.20 -8.41 53.73
N PRO A 2 49.22 -8.68 52.84
CA PRO A 2 48.50 -7.65 52.20
C PRO A 2 47.25 -7.33 53.03
N ALA A 3 47.05 -6.01 53.23
CA ALA A 3 45.94 -5.47 53.97
C ALA A 3 44.62 -5.71 53.24
N GLY A 4 43.62 -6.18 53.98
CA GLY A 4 42.25 -6.36 53.53
C GLY A 4 41.61 -5.03 53.15
N ILE A 5 41.01 -5.01 51.97
CA ILE A 5 40.09 -3.98 51.55
C ILE A 5 38.78 -4.24 52.30
N ALA A 6 38.52 -3.46 53.34
CA ALA A 6 37.24 -3.46 54.03
C ALA A 6 36.16 -3.02 53.04
N GLU A 7 35.15 -3.88 52.76
CA GLU A 7 33.89 -3.49 52.17
C GLU A 7 33.22 -2.41 53.02
N ALA A 8 33.03 -1.25 52.44
CA ALA A 8 32.27 -0.20 53.09
C ALA A 8 30.78 -0.62 53.14
N PRO A 9 30.10 -0.57 54.29
CA PRO A 9 28.69 -0.90 54.39
C PRO A 9 27.79 0.18 53.75
N GLY A 10 27.01 -0.23 52.75
CA GLY A 10 25.71 0.33 52.49
C GLY A 10 25.58 1.85 52.43
N ALA A 11 26.19 2.50 51.45
CA ALA A 11 25.70 3.80 51.02
C ALA A 11 24.25 3.62 50.55
N SER A 12 23.28 4.29 51.21
CA SER A 12 21.88 4.23 50.81
C SER A 12 21.76 4.79 49.38
N LEU A 13 21.15 4.04 48.48
CA LEU A 13 20.90 4.49 47.09
C LEU A 13 20.13 5.80 47.02
N GLY A 14 19.54 6.32 48.10
CA GLY A 14 18.86 7.60 48.21
C GLY A 14 19.78 8.82 48.06
N ASP A 15 21.07 8.68 48.40
CA ASP A 15 22.05 9.79 48.35
C ASP A 15 22.93 9.77 47.07
N ALA A 16 22.80 8.73 46.24
CA ALA A 16 23.52 8.64 44.96
C ALA A 16 22.91 9.60 43.93
N ASP A 17 23.77 10.29 43.19
CA ASP A 17 23.38 11.09 42.04
C ASP A 17 22.51 10.27 41.09
N GLU A 18 21.48 10.89 40.52
CA GLU A 18 20.53 10.25 39.56
C GLU A 18 21.30 9.50 38.48
N ALA A 19 22.37 10.08 37.94
CA ALA A 19 23.20 9.44 36.93
C ALA A 19 23.88 8.12 37.43
N ALA A 20 24.22 8.03 38.71
CA ALA A 20 24.76 6.80 39.31
C ALA A 20 23.67 5.73 39.44
N ARG A 21 22.44 6.12 39.85
CA ARG A 21 21.28 5.20 39.91
C ARG A 21 20.88 4.70 38.54
N VAL A 22 20.88 5.58 37.49
CA VAL A 22 20.66 5.17 36.10
C VAL A 22 21.68 4.15 35.62
N ARG A 23 22.98 4.39 35.87
CA ARG A 23 24.05 3.44 35.52
C ARG A 23 23.83 2.08 36.21
N SER A 24 23.47 2.09 37.52
CA SER A 24 23.14 0.87 38.26
C SER A 24 21.92 0.15 37.66
N GLY A 25 20.86 0.88 37.33
CA GLY A 25 19.65 0.34 36.68
C GLY A 25 19.92 -0.29 35.30
N ALA A 26 20.84 0.27 34.52
CA ALA A 26 21.22 -0.24 33.21
C ALA A 26 22.24 -1.38 33.22
N SER A 27 22.96 -1.56 34.31
CA SER A 27 24.03 -2.55 34.41
C SER A 27 23.51 -3.98 34.59
N ARG A 28 23.93 -4.90 33.72
CA ARG A 28 23.61 -6.35 33.84
C ARG A 28 24.20 -7.02 35.08
N GLY A 29 25.24 -6.44 35.67
CA GLY A 29 25.88 -6.95 36.88
C GLY A 29 25.23 -6.48 38.18
N THR A 30 24.19 -5.69 38.12
CA THR A 30 23.47 -5.19 39.30
C THR A 30 22.68 -6.31 39.98
N ALA A 31 22.82 -6.43 41.29
CA ALA A 31 22.11 -7.46 42.05
C ALA A 31 20.58 -7.31 41.92
N PRO A 32 19.81 -8.42 41.83
CA PRO A 32 18.36 -8.39 41.65
C PRO A 32 17.62 -7.52 42.69
N ALA A 33 17.98 -7.61 43.94
CA ALA A 33 17.39 -6.81 45.03
C ALA A 33 17.61 -5.30 44.86
N VAL A 34 18.70 -4.90 44.20
CA VAL A 34 18.94 -3.47 43.86
C VAL A 34 18.05 -3.03 42.70
N LEU A 35 17.89 -3.88 41.67
CA LEU A 35 16.99 -3.62 40.56
C LEU A 35 15.52 -3.51 41.00
N GLU A 36 15.08 -4.39 41.90
CA GLU A 36 13.73 -4.31 42.51
C GLU A 36 13.51 -2.96 43.23
N ARG A 37 14.46 -2.49 43.96
CA ARG A 37 14.38 -1.21 44.65
C ARG A 37 14.38 -0.02 43.66
N LEU A 38 15.23 -0.09 42.63
CA LEU A 38 15.27 0.94 41.55
C LEU A 38 14.04 0.93 40.67
N ALA A 39 13.26 -0.14 40.59
CA ALA A 39 11.99 -0.20 39.90
C ALA A 39 10.92 0.75 40.48
N SER A 40 11.10 1.17 41.74
CA SER A 40 10.23 2.16 42.40
C SER A 40 10.96 3.50 42.64
N ASP A 41 12.04 3.79 41.90
CA ASP A 41 12.77 5.05 42.03
C ASP A 41 11.90 6.25 41.65
N PRO A 42 11.99 7.40 42.34
CA PRO A 42 11.25 8.61 41.99
C PRO A 42 11.53 9.11 40.57
N SER A 43 12.76 8.87 40.07
CA SER A 43 13.15 9.28 38.70
C SER A 43 12.63 8.30 37.66
N VAL A 44 11.85 8.82 36.70
CA VAL A 44 11.40 8.07 35.50
C VAL A 44 12.58 7.53 34.70
N THR A 45 13.70 8.27 34.63
CA THR A 45 14.91 7.86 33.89
C THR A 45 15.55 6.61 34.51
N VAL A 46 15.57 6.53 35.84
CA VAL A 46 16.07 5.35 36.57
C VAL A 46 15.15 4.16 36.33
N ARG A 47 13.84 4.32 36.48
CA ARG A 47 12.87 3.25 36.23
C ARG A 47 12.91 2.76 34.78
N ALA A 48 13.08 3.68 33.80
CA ALA A 48 13.28 3.35 32.40
C ALA A 48 14.55 2.53 32.14
N ALA A 49 15.64 2.84 32.83
CA ALA A 49 16.89 2.07 32.74
C ALA A 49 16.70 0.64 33.27
N VAL A 50 15.98 0.48 34.38
CA VAL A 50 15.64 -0.85 34.94
C VAL A 50 14.69 -1.59 33.98
N ALA A 51 13.70 -0.92 33.38
CA ALA A 51 12.75 -1.53 32.44
C ALA A 51 13.44 -2.12 31.19
N LEU A 52 14.56 -1.54 30.76
CA LEU A 52 15.37 -2.04 29.63
C LEU A 52 16.40 -3.10 30.02
N ASN A 53 16.71 -3.25 31.29
CA ASN A 53 17.78 -4.15 31.73
C ASN A 53 17.36 -5.63 31.65
N PRO A 54 18.03 -6.47 30.84
CA PRO A 54 17.68 -7.90 30.75
C PRO A 54 17.86 -8.70 32.05
N ALA A 55 18.67 -8.19 33.01
CA ALA A 55 18.87 -8.81 34.31
C ALA A 55 17.81 -8.46 35.36
N THR A 56 16.83 -7.62 34.98
CA THR A 56 15.72 -7.24 35.89
C THR A 56 14.90 -8.48 36.25
N PRO A 57 14.69 -8.77 37.54
CA PRO A 57 13.90 -9.92 37.95
C PRO A 57 12.41 -9.72 37.67
N PRO A 58 11.63 -10.81 37.51
CA PRO A 58 10.18 -10.73 37.20
C PRO A 58 9.39 -9.91 38.22
N SER A 59 9.75 -9.96 39.50
CA SER A 59 9.13 -9.13 40.55
C SER A 59 9.24 -7.62 40.29
N ALA A 60 10.41 -7.19 39.81
CA ALA A 60 10.60 -5.78 39.39
C ALA A 60 9.85 -5.45 38.10
N ASP A 61 9.75 -6.41 37.17
CA ASP A 61 8.96 -6.23 35.93
C ASP A 61 7.47 -6.05 36.23
N GLU A 62 6.92 -6.75 37.22
CA GLU A 62 5.52 -6.55 37.69
C GLU A 62 5.31 -5.14 38.24
N ILE A 63 6.26 -4.60 39.01
CA ILE A 63 6.21 -3.22 39.52
C ILE A 63 6.20 -2.23 38.34
N LEU A 64 7.12 -2.40 37.39
CA LEU A 64 7.24 -1.52 36.22
C LEU A 64 6.08 -1.65 35.24
N ALA A 65 5.37 -2.77 35.21
CA ALA A 65 4.17 -2.96 34.42
C ALA A 65 3.00 -2.06 34.90
N ALA A 66 3.01 -1.70 36.19
CA ALA A 66 2.06 -0.76 36.81
C ALA A 66 2.62 0.67 36.93
N ASP A 67 3.73 0.99 36.26
CA ASP A 67 4.35 2.32 36.30
C ASP A 67 3.38 3.39 35.81
N THR A 68 3.36 4.53 36.48
CA THR A 68 2.53 5.68 36.10
C THR A 68 2.96 6.30 34.77
N ASP A 69 4.22 6.18 34.39
CA ASP A 69 4.76 6.72 33.13
C ASP A 69 4.63 5.70 32.00
N GLU A 70 3.86 6.02 30.97
CA GLU A 70 3.66 5.20 29.77
C GLU A 70 4.99 4.79 29.11
N ARG A 71 5.99 5.67 29.11
CA ARG A 71 7.30 5.40 28.47
C ARG A 71 8.01 4.23 29.14
N VAL A 72 7.91 4.12 30.48
CA VAL A 72 8.50 2.98 31.23
C VAL A 72 7.79 1.68 30.84
N ARG A 73 6.44 1.69 30.78
CA ARG A 73 5.65 0.52 30.36
C ARG A 73 5.94 0.09 28.92
N VAL A 74 6.12 1.05 27.99
CA VAL A 74 6.55 0.77 26.59
C VAL A 74 7.91 0.11 26.54
N LEU A 75 8.88 0.58 27.31
CA LEU A 75 10.24 0.01 27.35
C LEU A 75 10.25 -1.40 27.94
N LEU A 76 9.48 -1.61 29.00
CA LEU A 76 9.27 -2.93 29.59
C LEU A 76 8.65 -3.91 28.59
N ALA A 77 7.56 -3.50 27.92
CA ALA A 77 6.88 -4.30 26.90
C ALA A 77 7.85 -4.74 25.80
N ARG A 78 8.67 -3.81 25.31
CA ARG A 78 9.71 -4.09 24.31
C ARG A 78 10.73 -5.10 24.81
N LYS A 79 11.25 -4.92 26.04
CA LYS A 79 12.22 -5.85 26.65
C LYS A 79 11.62 -7.26 26.74
N LEU A 80 10.44 -7.40 27.32
CA LEU A 80 9.80 -8.70 27.52
C LEU A 80 9.53 -9.41 26.19
N ALA A 81 8.93 -8.72 25.21
CA ALA A 81 8.65 -9.29 23.91
C ALA A 81 9.91 -9.71 23.13
N THR A 82 11.03 -9.01 23.34
CA THR A 82 12.32 -9.35 22.71
C THR A 82 13.01 -10.50 23.42
N SER A 83 12.84 -10.62 24.73
CA SER A 83 13.53 -11.64 25.55
C SER A 83 12.89 -13.02 25.43
N VAL A 84 11.58 -13.10 25.30
CA VAL A 84 10.83 -14.38 25.26
C VAL A 84 11.33 -15.36 24.19
N PRO A 85 11.58 -14.95 22.92
CA PRO A 85 12.07 -15.88 21.90
C PRO A 85 13.48 -16.43 22.15
N LEU A 86 14.26 -15.80 23.03
CA LEU A 86 15.65 -16.17 23.33
C LEU A 86 15.76 -17.15 24.48
N LEU A 87 14.67 -17.41 25.19
CA LEU A 87 14.62 -18.32 26.32
C LEU A 87 14.42 -19.76 25.83
N GLY A 88 15.43 -20.60 25.86
CA GLY A 88 15.39 -22.02 25.49
C GLY A 88 15.10 -22.95 26.68
N ALA A 89 14.86 -24.24 26.44
CA ALA A 89 14.19 -25.28 27.23
C ALA A 89 14.46 -25.41 28.76
N SER A 90 13.45 -25.82 29.49
CA SER A 90 13.25 -26.35 30.85
C SER A 90 13.23 -25.41 32.07
N ASP A 91 14.24 -24.67 32.41
CA ASP A 91 14.17 -23.71 33.54
C ASP A 91 13.64 -22.34 33.12
N GLN A 92 13.68 -22.11 31.85
CA GLN A 92 13.22 -20.90 31.19
C GLN A 92 11.71 -20.90 30.89
N ALA A 93 11.02 -22.06 30.92
CA ALA A 93 9.57 -22.13 30.72
C ALA A 93 8.82 -21.28 31.76
N ARG A 94 9.26 -21.27 33.00
CA ARG A 94 8.69 -20.46 34.08
C ARG A 94 8.91 -18.95 33.85
N LEU A 95 10.10 -18.56 33.39
CA LEU A 95 10.41 -17.17 33.09
C LEU A 95 9.61 -16.67 31.85
N CYS A 96 9.46 -17.54 30.85
CA CYS A 96 8.59 -17.26 29.71
C CYS A 96 7.14 -17.05 30.15
N GLU A 97 6.61 -17.93 31.00
CA GLU A 97 5.24 -17.82 31.50
C GLU A 97 5.03 -16.53 32.28
N GLN A 98 5.96 -16.17 33.16
CA GLN A 98 5.92 -14.90 33.92
C GLN A 98 6.00 -13.68 32.98
N ALA A 99 6.88 -13.72 31.96
CA ALA A 99 6.98 -12.65 30.96
C ALA A 99 5.68 -12.50 30.16
N TYR A 100 5.07 -13.61 29.73
CA TYR A 100 3.78 -13.58 29.05
C TYR A 100 2.66 -13.10 29.95
N GLN A 101 2.66 -13.46 31.23
CA GLN A 101 1.68 -12.96 32.20
C GLN A 101 1.80 -11.43 32.37
N THR A 102 3.00 -10.91 32.48
CA THR A 102 3.25 -9.47 32.55
C THR A 102 2.83 -8.76 31.25
N LEU A 103 3.12 -9.35 30.07
CA LEU A 103 2.64 -8.83 28.79
C LEU A 103 1.11 -8.86 28.70
N ALA A 104 0.44 -9.90 29.21
CA ALA A 104 -1.02 -9.99 29.25
C ALA A 104 -1.65 -8.88 30.11
N ASN A 105 -1.00 -8.48 31.21
CA ASN A 105 -1.40 -7.34 32.02
C ASN A 105 -1.24 -6.02 31.22
N LEU A 106 -0.11 -5.84 30.54
CA LEU A 106 0.17 -4.66 29.71
C LEU A 106 -0.72 -4.54 28.48
N VAL A 107 -1.27 -5.64 27.95
CA VAL A 107 -2.27 -5.61 26.88
C VAL A 107 -3.64 -5.05 27.35
N ALA A 108 -3.85 -5.02 28.67
CA ALA A 108 -5.01 -4.34 29.27
C ALA A 108 -4.79 -2.83 29.53
N ASP A 109 -3.60 -2.32 29.23
CA ASP A 109 -3.24 -0.92 29.43
C ASP A 109 -4.16 0.03 28.66
N GLU A 110 -4.54 1.15 29.28
CA GLU A 110 -5.34 2.19 28.63
C GLU A 110 -4.53 2.90 27.52
N ALA A 111 -3.21 3.00 27.67
CA ALA A 111 -2.33 3.64 26.70
C ALA A 111 -2.19 2.80 25.42
N VAL A 112 -2.75 3.30 24.33
CA VAL A 112 -2.68 2.67 23.00
C VAL A 112 -1.23 2.33 22.59
N ARG A 113 -0.29 3.20 22.94
CA ARG A 113 1.12 3.05 22.58
C ARG A 113 1.77 1.81 23.21
N VAL A 114 1.38 1.47 24.45
CA VAL A 114 1.86 0.24 25.12
C VAL A 114 1.36 -0.99 24.36
N ARG A 115 0.03 -1.05 24.13
CA ARG A 115 -0.60 -2.16 23.39
C ARG A 115 -0.06 -2.30 21.96
N ALA A 116 0.11 -1.18 21.24
CA ALA A 116 0.67 -1.17 19.88
C ALA A 116 2.13 -1.67 19.85
N THR A 117 2.95 -1.31 20.86
CA THR A 117 4.32 -1.81 20.95
C THR A 117 4.33 -3.33 21.14
N ILE A 118 3.47 -3.86 22.02
CA ILE A 118 3.37 -5.32 22.21
C ILE A 118 2.95 -6.00 20.90
N ALA A 119 1.87 -5.51 20.27
CA ALA A 119 1.37 -6.07 19.02
C ALA A 119 2.45 -6.12 17.92
N GLU A 120 3.20 -5.04 17.75
CA GLU A 120 4.26 -4.96 16.74
C GLU A 120 5.41 -5.96 17.02
N MET A 121 5.74 -6.16 18.28
CA MET A 121 6.83 -7.05 18.66
C MET A 121 6.49 -8.55 18.58
N ILE A 122 5.22 -8.91 18.85
CA ILE A 122 4.79 -10.32 18.89
C ILE A 122 4.10 -10.80 17.62
N LYS A 123 3.79 -9.93 16.66
CA LYS A 123 2.97 -10.22 15.48
C LYS A 123 3.39 -11.45 14.66
N GLU A 124 4.67 -11.79 14.66
CA GLU A 124 5.24 -12.90 13.86
C GLU A 124 5.73 -14.07 14.74
N LEU A 125 5.63 -13.95 16.08
CA LEU A 125 6.13 -14.97 16.98
C LEU A 125 5.21 -16.20 16.99
N PRO A 126 5.76 -17.43 16.85
CA PRO A 126 4.96 -18.65 16.76
C PRO A 126 4.51 -19.21 18.13
N ASN A 127 5.09 -18.75 19.24
CA ASN A 127 4.92 -19.36 20.57
C ASN A 127 4.23 -18.40 21.56
N VAL A 128 3.44 -17.44 21.08
CA VAL A 128 2.69 -16.52 21.95
C VAL A 128 1.39 -17.18 22.42
N PRO A 129 0.97 -16.99 23.70
CA PRO A 129 -0.33 -17.48 24.14
C PRO A 129 -1.48 -17.00 23.26
N PRO A 130 -2.35 -17.90 22.73
CA PRO A 130 -3.44 -17.52 21.81
C PRO A 130 -4.37 -16.44 22.37
N ALA A 131 -4.63 -16.49 23.69
CA ALA A 131 -5.47 -15.47 24.36
C ALA A 131 -4.92 -14.05 24.22
N LEU A 132 -3.58 -13.89 24.29
CA LEU A 132 -2.92 -12.61 24.12
C LEU A 132 -3.06 -12.10 22.67
N VAL A 133 -2.84 -13.00 21.71
CA VAL A 133 -3.01 -12.69 20.27
C VAL A 133 -4.43 -12.27 19.94
N LEU A 134 -5.42 -13.02 20.40
CA LEU A 134 -6.83 -12.74 20.16
C LEU A 134 -7.26 -11.42 20.79
N ARG A 135 -6.78 -11.11 21.99
CA ARG A 135 -7.08 -9.86 22.65
C ARG A 135 -6.57 -8.64 21.84
N LEU A 136 -5.34 -8.69 21.35
CA LEU A 136 -4.77 -7.66 20.50
C LEU A 136 -5.44 -7.59 19.11
N ALA A 137 -5.82 -8.75 18.54
CA ALA A 137 -6.54 -8.80 17.27
C ALA A 137 -7.93 -8.13 17.35
N ARG A 138 -8.56 -8.16 18.53
CA ARG A 138 -9.86 -7.54 18.83
C ARG A 138 -9.77 -6.10 19.34
N ASP A 139 -8.58 -5.50 19.37
CA ASP A 139 -8.44 -4.11 19.77
C ASP A 139 -9.13 -3.19 18.73
N ALA A 140 -9.99 -2.29 19.22
CA ALA A 140 -10.71 -1.34 18.37
C ALA A 140 -9.77 -0.33 17.67
N THR A 141 -8.56 -0.17 18.20
CA THR A 141 -7.56 0.73 17.64
C THR A 141 -6.74 0.04 16.56
N SER A 142 -6.86 0.48 15.33
CA SER A 142 -6.22 -0.17 14.16
C SER A 142 -4.69 -0.31 14.29
N ILE A 143 -4.01 0.65 14.90
CA ILE A 143 -2.54 0.57 15.11
C ILE A 143 -2.14 -0.61 16.01
N VAL A 144 -3.07 -1.12 16.83
CA VAL A 144 -2.85 -2.29 17.70
C VAL A 144 -3.22 -3.58 16.97
N SER A 145 -4.43 -3.64 16.39
CA SER A 145 -4.97 -4.87 15.82
C SER A 145 -4.39 -5.21 14.43
N VAL A 146 -4.10 -4.23 13.58
CA VAL A 146 -3.61 -4.46 12.20
C VAL A 146 -2.34 -5.31 12.14
N PRO A 147 -1.29 -5.08 12.94
CA PRO A 147 -0.09 -5.94 12.93
C PRO A 147 -0.43 -7.41 13.18
N ILE A 148 -1.27 -7.67 14.16
CA ILE A 148 -1.69 -9.04 14.53
C ILE A 148 -2.59 -9.65 13.46
N LEU A 149 -3.62 -8.94 13.02
CA LEU A 149 -4.54 -9.39 11.97
C LEU A 149 -3.80 -9.76 10.68
N ARG A 150 -2.76 -9.03 10.34
CA ARG A 150 -2.04 -9.20 9.08
C ARG A 150 -0.96 -10.27 9.14
N PHE A 151 -0.20 -10.34 10.24
CA PHE A 151 1.05 -11.09 10.27
C PHE A 151 1.06 -12.28 11.23
N SER A 152 0.17 -12.34 12.24
CA SER A 152 0.24 -13.43 13.21
C SER A 152 -0.05 -14.78 12.58
N PRO A 153 0.87 -15.76 12.72
CA PRO A 153 0.65 -17.13 12.27
C PRO A 153 -0.32 -17.90 13.17
N LEU A 154 -0.62 -17.38 14.34
CA LEU A 154 -1.41 -18.04 15.39
C LEU A 154 -2.92 -17.81 15.25
N LEU A 155 -3.36 -16.89 14.35
CA LEU A 155 -4.78 -16.73 14.07
C LEU A 155 -5.24 -17.82 13.10
N GLU A 156 -6.05 -18.71 13.59
CA GLU A 156 -6.65 -19.79 12.80
C GLU A 156 -7.84 -19.30 11.96
N SER A 157 -8.34 -20.18 11.08
CA SER A 157 -9.48 -19.83 10.20
C SER A 157 -10.72 -19.44 10.99
N GLU A 158 -10.99 -20.12 12.12
CA GLU A 158 -12.13 -19.85 13.00
C GLU A 158 -12.02 -18.46 13.65
N ASP A 159 -10.81 -18.08 14.11
CA ASP A 159 -10.57 -16.76 14.68
C ASP A 159 -10.80 -15.65 13.65
N LEU A 160 -10.28 -15.85 12.43
CA LEU A 160 -10.43 -14.91 11.33
C LEU A 160 -11.89 -14.74 10.91
N LEU A 161 -12.67 -15.83 10.89
CA LEU A 161 -14.11 -15.79 10.62
C LEU A 161 -14.87 -15.07 11.73
N ALA A 162 -14.54 -15.32 12.99
CA ALA A 162 -15.14 -14.62 14.12
C ALA A 162 -14.84 -13.10 14.08
N LEU A 163 -13.61 -12.72 13.70
CA LEU A 163 -13.20 -11.32 13.53
C LEU A 163 -13.84 -10.66 12.30
N LEU A 164 -14.20 -11.41 11.27
CA LEU A 164 -14.98 -10.88 10.13
C LEU A 164 -16.46 -10.72 10.48
N ALA A 165 -17.01 -11.60 11.34
CA ALA A 165 -18.41 -11.52 11.79
C ALA A 165 -18.64 -10.36 12.78
N ASP A 166 -17.68 -10.10 13.65
CA ASP A 166 -17.68 -9.00 14.61
C ASP A 166 -16.36 -8.21 14.50
N PRO A 167 -16.24 -7.31 13.50
CA PRO A 167 -15.00 -6.63 13.22
C PRO A 167 -14.67 -5.53 14.25
N PRO A 168 -13.47 -5.51 14.83
CA PRO A 168 -13.07 -4.48 15.79
C PRO A 168 -13.02 -3.07 15.17
N HIS A 169 -12.81 -2.96 13.85
CA HIS A 169 -12.87 -1.70 13.11
C HIS A 169 -13.18 -1.96 11.62
N SER A 170 -13.58 -0.92 10.89
CA SER A 170 -14.00 -1.01 9.48
C SER A 170 -12.94 -1.57 8.51
N GLY A 171 -11.65 -1.47 8.84
CA GLY A 171 -10.55 -1.98 8.01
C GLY A 171 -10.18 -3.45 8.24
N THR A 172 -10.90 -4.17 9.11
CA THR A 172 -10.57 -5.55 9.50
C THR A 172 -10.55 -6.50 8.31
N ALA A 173 -11.60 -6.52 7.49
CA ALA A 173 -11.71 -7.40 6.33
C ALA A 173 -10.59 -7.12 5.31
N SER A 174 -10.32 -5.85 5.02
CA SER A 174 -9.23 -5.42 4.15
C SER A 174 -7.85 -5.83 4.68
N THR A 175 -7.66 -5.82 6.00
CA THR A 175 -6.41 -6.24 6.63
C THR A 175 -6.22 -7.75 6.54
N ILE A 176 -7.27 -8.53 6.79
CA ILE A 176 -7.26 -9.99 6.68
C ILE A 176 -7.02 -10.41 5.22
N ALA A 177 -7.64 -9.72 4.24
CA ALA A 177 -7.42 -9.96 2.81
C ALA A 177 -5.95 -9.77 2.37
N ARG A 178 -5.18 -8.94 3.07
CA ARG A 178 -3.74 -8.70 2.82
C ARG A 178 -2.80 -9.72 3.46
N ARG A 179 -3.29 -10.73 4.17
CA ARG A 179 -2.45 -11.78 4.77
C ARG A 179 -1.65 -12.50 3.69
N ALA A 180 -0.45 -12.96 4.06
CA ALA A 180 0.39 -13.76 3.17
C ALA A 180 -0.31 -15.04 2.68
N PHE A 181 -1.27 -15.54 3.46
CA PHE A 181 -2.13 -16.67 3.12
C PHE A 181 -3.53 -16.40 3.66
N VAL A 182 -4.55 -16.56 2.80
CA VAL A 182 -5.97 -16.44 3.17
C VAL A 182 -6.65 -17.77 2.88
N PRO A 183 -7.12 -18.50 3.91
CA PRO A 183 -7.82 -19.77 3.75
C PRO A 183 -9.12 -19.62 2.96
N ALA A 184 -9.56 -20.70 2.30
CA ALA A 184 -10.73 -20.67 1.42
C ALA A 184 -12.02 -20.23 2.11
N ALA A 185 -12.26 -20.68 3.35
CA ALA A 185 -13.45 -20.28 4.11
C ALA A 185 -13.43 -18.77 4.45
N VAL A 186 -12.26 -18.21 4.78
CA VAL A 186 -12.08 -16.78 5.05
C VAL A 186 -12.24 -15.96 3.78
N ALA A 187 -11.67 -16.44 2.66
CA ALA A 187 -11.84 -15.80 1.35
C ALA A 187 -13.31 -15.76 0.92
N GLU A 188 -14.06 -16.83 1.17
CA GLU A 188 -15.49 -16.91 0.89
C GLU A 188 -16.31 -15.92 1.73
N ALA A 189 -15.99 -15.80 3.03
CA ALA A 189 -16.63 -14.83 3.92
C ALA A 189 -16.38 -13.37 3.46
N ILE A 190 -15.14 -13.03 3.06
CA ILE A 190 -14.82 -11.71 2.52
C ILE A 190 -15.55 -11.48 1.20
N ALA A 191 -15.58 -12.47 0.30
CA ALA A 191 -16.23 -12.37 -1.00
C ALA A 191 -17.77 -12.20 -0.89
N ALA A 192 -18.37 -12.76 0.15
CA ALA A 192 -19.80 -12.63 0.44
C ALA A 192 -20.17 -11.29 1.08
N SER A 193 -19.21 -10.53 1.56
CA SER A 193 -19.44 -9.23 2.21
C SER A 193 -19.82 -8.14 1.19
N SER A 194 -20.26 -7.00 1.72
CA SER A 194 -20.49 -5.76 0.93
C SER A 194 -19.26 -4.85 0.89
N ASP A 195 -18.13 -5.25 1.47
CA ASP A 195 -16.89 -4.46 1.46
C ASP A 195 -16.14 -4.65 0.13
N ASN A 196 -16.50 -3.85 -0.87
CA ASN A 196 -15.90 -3.90 -2.21
C ASN A 196 -14.39 -3.65 -2.18
N GLN A 197 -13.88 -2.91 -1.20
CA GLN A 197 -12.44 -2.67 -1.04
C GLN A 197 -11.72 -3.93 -0.53
N ALA A 198 -12.29 -4.60 0.45
CA ALA A 198 -11.73 -5.87 0.95
C ALA A 198 -11.74 -6.95 -0.13
N ILE A 199 -12.82 -7.02 -0.94
CA ILE A 199 -12.92 -7.93 -2.08
C ILE A 199 -11.85 -7.62 -3.13
N GLN A 200 -11.64 -6.35 -3.49
CA GLN A 200 -10.58 -5.97 -4.42
C GLN A 200 -9.20 -6.43 -3.92
N ILE A 201 -8.89 -6.16 -2.65
CA ILE A 201 -7.62 -6.57 -2.03
C ILE A 201 -7.47 -8.10 -2.02
N LEU A 202 -8.55 -8.83 -1.75
CA LEU A 202 -8.57 -10.29 -1.81
C LEU A 202 -8.25 -10.79 -3.22
N LEU A 203 -8.84 -10.17 -4.25
CA LEU A 203 -8.58 -10.50 -5.65
C LEU A 203 -7.15 -10.20 -6.08
N GLU A 204 -6.55 -9.13 -5.58
CA GLU A 204 -5.15 -8.74 -5.80
C GLU A 204 -4.16 -9.68 -5.08
N ASN A 205 -4.61 -10.44 -4.07
CA ASN A 205 -3.76 -11.34 -3.33
C ASN A 205 -3.60 -12.70 -4.06
N PRO A 206 -2.44 -13.01 -4.66
CA PRO A 206 -2.25 -14.23 -5.44
C PRO A 206 -2.24 -15.50 -4.58
N ARG A 207 -2.06 -15.38 -3.27
CA ARG A 207 -2.03 -16.51 -2.32
C ARG A 207 -3.36 -16.72 -1.60
N ALA A 208 -4.37 -15.90 -1.88
CA ALA A 208 -5.71 -16.13 -1.35
C ALA A 208 -6.34 -17.35 -2.05
N GLN A 209 -6.82 -18.30 -1.26
CA GLN A 209 -7.51 -19.49 -1.76
C GLN A 209 -8.96 -19.15 -2.07
N ILE A 210 -9.25 -18.76 -3.30
CA ILE A 210 -10.62 -18.51 -3.77
C ILE A 210 -11.09 -19.74 -4.52
N ARG A 211 -12.16 -20.38 -4.02
CA ARG A 211 -12.81 -21.51 -4.68
C ARG A 211 -13.43 -21.08 -6.00
N GLU A 212 -13.57 -22.01 -6.93
CA GLU A 212 -14.17 -21.74 -8.26
C GLU A 212 -15.58 -21.14 -8.15
N ALA A 213 -16.42 -21.70 -7.29
CA ALA A 213 -17.78 -21.17 -7.07
C ALA A 213 -17.78 -19.73 -6.54
N THR A 214 -16.85 -19.40 -5.63
CA THR A 214 -16.68 -18.04 -5.11
C THR A 214 -16.17 -17.09 -6.20
N LEU A 215 -15.24 -17.55 -7.03
CA LEU A 215 -14.72 -16.78 -8.16
C LEU A 215 -15.82 -16.50 -9.20
N ASP A 216 -16.64 -17.50 -9.55
CA ASP A 216 -17.78 -17.33 -10.45
C ASP A 216 -18.78 -16.30 -9.92
N ALA A 217 -19.07 -16.32 -8.62
CA ALA A 217 -19.96 -15.34 -7.98
C ALA A 217 -19.39 -13.93 -8.01
N LEU A 218 -18.07 -13.78 -7.81
CA LEU A 218 -17.39 -12.47 -7.91
C LEU A 218 -17.37 -11.95 -9.34
N ILE A 219 -17.15 -12.80 -10.34
CA ILE A 219 -17.21 -12.44 -11.76
C ILE A 219 -18.61 -11.95 -12.14
N ALA A 220 -19.67 -12.63 -11.67
CA ALA A 220 -21.05 -12.19 -11.92
C ALA A 220 -21.36 -10.81 -11.31
N ARG A 221 -20.73 -10.46 -10.20
CA ARG A 221 -20.84 -9.13 -9.57
C ARG A 221 -19.92 -8.07 -10.20
N ALA A 222 -18.89 -8.50 -10.92
CA ALA A 222 -17.85 -7.62 -11.44
C ALA A 222 -18.31 -6.69 -12.56
N GLU A 223 -19.48 -6.92 -13.20
CA GLU A 223 -20.05 -6.03 -14.21
C GLU A 223 -20.25 -4.61 -13.68
N GLY A 224 -20.68 -4.48 -12.41
CA GLY A 224 -20.84 -3.19 -11.71
C GLY A 224 -19.58 -2.64 -11.05
N GLU A 225 -18.46 -3.39 -11.08
CA GLU A 225 -17.25 -3.09 -10.33
C GLU A 225 -15.99 -3.13 -11.21
N PRO A 226 -15.75 -2.13 -12.06
CA PRO A 226 -14.60 -2.11 -13.00
C PRO A 226 -13.24 -2.28 -12.32
N ARG A 227 -13.11 -1.90 -11.03
CA ARG A 227 -11.87 -2.05 -10.25
C ARG A 227 -11.47 -3.51 -10.03
N TRP A 228 -12.42 -4.45 -10.13
CA TRP A 228 -12.14 -5.88 -9.96
C TRP A 228 -11.65 -6.55 -11.25
N HIS A 229 -11.86 -5.93 -12.42
CA HIS A 229 -11.56 -6.54 -13.72
C HIS A 229 -10.08 -6.93 -13.85
N ALA A 230 -9.16 -5.99 -13.61
CA ALA A 230 -7.73 -6.27 -13.71
C ALA A 230 -7.24 -7.31 -12.69
N PRO A 231 -7.58 -7.24 -11.39
CA PRO A 231 -7.29 -8.29 -10.44
C PRO A 231 -7.82 -9.67 -10.84
N LEU A 232 -9.06 -9.75 -11.34
CA LEU A 232 -9.67 -11.01 -11.80
C LEU A 232 -8.92 -11.62 -12.99
N VAL A 233 -8.59 -10.80 -14.00
CA VAL A 233 -7.84 -11.22 -15.19
C VAL A 233 -6.45 -11.74 -14.85
N ARG A 234 -5.80 -11.15 -13.85
CA ARG A 234 -4.42 -11.48 -13.43
C ARG A 234 -4.33 -12.60 -12.41
N ARG A 235 -5.46 -13.13 -11.92
CA ARG A 235 -5.43 -14.22 -10.96
C ARG A 235 -4.76 -15.47 -11.51
N PRO A 236 -3.91 -16.17 -10.71
CA PRO A 236 -3.37 -17.47 -11.08
C PRO A 236 -4.50 -18.52 -11.20
N ALA A 237 -4.31 -19.51 -12.07
CA ALA A 237 -5.20 -20.64 -12.27
C ALA A 237 -6.66 -20.26 -12.59
N LEU A 238 -6.84 -19.38 -13.58
CA LEU A 238 -8.18 -19.00 -14.06
C LEU A 238 -8.76 -20.14 -14.90
N THR A 239 -10.01 -20.55 -14.61
CA THR A 239 -10.69 -21.57 -15.41
C THR A 239 -11.12 -21.04 -16.78
N ALA A 240 -11.27 -21.93 -17.77
CA ALA A 240 -11.78 -21.55 -19.09
C ALA A 240 -13.17 -20.90 -19.02
N LYS A 241 -14.02 -21.35 -18.11
CA LYS A 241 -15.36 -20.77 -17.85
C LYS A 241 -15.24 -19.33 -17.34
N ALA A 242 -14.40 -19.11 -16.31
CA ALA A 242 -14.15 -17.79 -15.74
C ALA A 242 -13.54 -16.83 -16.77
N ALA A 243 -12.58 -17.30 -17.57
CA ALA A 243 -11.98 -16.50 -18.63
C ALA A 243 -12.99 -16.07 -19.71
N ARG A 244 -13.92 -16.95 -20.08
CA ARG A 244 -15.00 -16.61 -21.02
C ARG A 244 -15.98 -15.59 -20.43
N ALA A 245 -16.37 -15.75 -19.16
CA ALA A 245 -17.25 -14.80 -18.47
C ALA A 245 -16.61 -13.43 -18.33
N LEU A 246 -15.33 -13.36 -17.97
CA LEU A 246 -14.56 -12.10 -17.91
C LEU A 246 -14.46 -11.44 -19.27
N ALA A 247 -14.31 -12.19 -20.37
CA ALA A 247 -14.23 -11.65 -21.71
C ALA A 247 -15.48 -10.86 -22.15
N GLU A 248 -16.62 -11.05 -21.49
CA GLU A 248 -17.84 -10.28 -21.78
C GLU A 248 -17.78 -8.87 -21.17
N ILE A 249 -17.20 -8.73 -19.98
CA ILE A 249 -17.29 -7.54 -19.15
C ILE A 249 -16.01 -6.67 -19.16
N VAL A 250 -14.83 -7.27 -19.48
CA VAL A 250 -13.55 -6.55 -19.41
C VAL A 250 -13.32 -5.70 -20.65
N ALA A 251 -12.52 -4.65 -20.50
CA ALA A 251 -12.08 -3.80 -21.61
C ALA A 251 -11.12 -4.52 -22.56
N THR A 252 -10.91 -3.98 -23.77
CA THR A 252 -10.13 -4.62 -24.84
C THR A 252 -8.68 -4.91 -24.47
N ASP A 253 -8.04 -4.06 -23.69
CA ASP A 253 -6.69 -4.24 -23.17
C ASP A 253 -6.58 -5.46 -22.24
N LEU A 254 -7.51 -5.61 -21.29
CA LEU A 254 -7.59 -6.75 -20.39
C LEU A 254 -7.99 -8.05 -21.12
N LEU A 255 -8.82 -7.95 -22.17
CA LEU A 255 -9.11 -9.09 -23.04
C LEU A 255 -7.83 -9.52 -23.78
N GLY A 256 -6.98 -8.60 -24.20
CA GLY A 256 -5.65 -8.87 -24.71
C GLY A 256 -4.73 -9.57 -23.71
N GLU A 257 -4.77 -9.21 -22.43
CA GLU A 257 -4.04 -9.93 -21.37
C GLU A 257 -4.53 -11.38 -21.23
N LEU A 258 -5.86 -11.62 -21.27
CA LEU A 258 -6.43 -12.96 -21.21
C LEU A 258 -5.96 -13.85 -22.37
N THR A 259 -5.81 -13.31 -23.58
CA THR A 259 -5.36 -14.08 -24.74
C THR A 259 -3.88 -14.52 -24.69
N ARG A 260 -3.08 -13.87 -23.83
CA ARG A 260 -1.64 -14.17 -23.66
C ARG A 260 -1.38 -15.14 -22.52
N ARG A 261 -2.39 -15.55 -21.78
CA ARG A 261 -2.23 -16.47 -20.66
C ARG A 261 -1.85 -17.86 -21.14
N ALA A 262 -0.81 -18.44 -20.50
CA ALA A 262 -0.33 -19.79 -20.82
C ALA A 262 -1.07 -20.92 -20.07
N ASP A 263 -1.82 -20.55 -19.01
CA ASP A 263 -2.56 -21.51 -18.15
C ASP A 263 -3.96 -21.83 -18.65
N LEU A 264 -4.43 -21.19 -19.75
CA LEU A 264 -5.74 -21.46 -20.32
C LEU A 264 -5.65 -22.53 -21.42
N PRO A 265 -6.70 -23.38 -21.58
CA PRO A 265 -6.80 -24.32 -22.68
C PRO A 265 -6.81 -23.62 -24.05
N VAL A 266 -6.25 -24.30 -25.07
CA VAL A 266 -6.10 -23.74 -26.43
C VAL A 266 -7.45 -23.31 -27.02
N GLU A 267 -8.51 -24.05 -26.75
CA GLU A 267 -9.88 -23.76 -27.20
C GLU A 267 -10.41 -22.46 -26.59
N ALA A 268 -10.11 -22.21 -25.29
CA ALA A 268 -10.48 -20.96 -24.64
C ALA A 268 -9.70 -19.78 -25.21
N ILE A 269 -8.38 -19.93 -25.41
CA ILE A 269 -7.54 -18.89 -26.03
C ILE A 269 -8.02 -18.57 -27.44
N THR A 270 -8.37 -19.57 -28.25
CA THR A 270 -8.88 -19.38 -29.60
C THR A 270 -10.18 -18.56 -29.60
N LEU A 271 -11.10 -18.87 -28.72
CA LEU A 271 -12.36 -18.11 -28.56
C LEU A 271 -12.08 -16.66 -28.11
N LEU A 272 -11.18 -16.47 -27.14
CA LEU A 272 -10.78 -15.14 -26.65
C LEU A 272 -10.14 -14.31 -27.77
N ARG A 273 -9.28 -14.91 -28.59
CA ARG A 273 -8.68 -14.24 -29.78
C ARG A 273 -9.71 -13.87 -30.81
N GLN A 274 -10.71 -14.74 -31.08
CA GLN A 274 -11.81 -14.42 -32.01
C GLN A 274 -12.63 -13.22 -31.47
N ARG A 275 -12.91 -13.17 -30.17
CA ARG A 275 -13.62 -12.04 -29.54
C ARG A 275 -12.78 -10.76 -29.56
N LEU A 276 -11.47 -10.87 -29.28
CA LEU A 276 -10.56 -9.74 -29.37
C LEU A 276 -10.52 -9.23 -30.84
N ALA A 277 -10.39 -10.13 -31.81
CA ALA A 277 -10.43 -9.77 -33.23
C ALA A 277 -11.78 -9.17 -33.64
N ALA A 278 -12.89 -9.68 -33.14
CA ALA A 278 -14.22 -9.11 -33.37
C ALA A 278 -14.39 -7.72 -32.76
N ARG A 279 -13.80 -7.46 -31.60
CA ARG A 279 -13.78 -6.12 -30.98
C ARG A 279 -12.82 -5.15 -31.68
N ILE A 280 -11.66 -5.67 -32.18
CA ILE A 280 -10.69 -4.88 -32.95
C ILE A 280 -11.11 -4.77 -34.43
N GLY A 281 -11.68 -5.82 -35.00
CA GLY A 281 -12.05 -5.93 -36.42
C GLY A 281 -13.51 -5.61 -36.71
N ALA A 282 -14.39 -5.50 -35.71
CA ALA A 282 -15.54 -4.66 -35.90
C ALA A 282 -14.95 -3.32 -36.32
N PRO A 283 -15.34 -2.77 -37.55
CA PRO A 283 -15.12 -1.35 -37.72
C PRO A 283 -15.73 -0.79 -36.44
N GLU A 284 -14.89 -0.27 -35.52
CA GLU A 284 -15.40 0.76 -34.69
C GLU A 284 -16.16 1.61 -35.71
N LYS A 285 -17.47 1.49 -35.70
CA LYS A 285 -18.25 2.72 -35.90
C LYS A 285 -17.48 3.64 -35.03
N PRO A 286 -16.81 4.68 -35.55
CA PRO A 286 -16.18 5.65 -34.69
C PRO A 286 -17.25 5.98 -33.65
N GLY A 287 -17.53 4.98 -32.86
CA GLY A 287 -18.23 4.95 -31.60
C GLY A 287 -17.22 5.70 -30.88
N ALA A 288 -17.40 6.92 -31.14
CA ALA A 288 -17.28 7.87 -30.09
C ALA A 288 -16.91 7.08 -28.83
N ALA A 289 -15.59 6.90 -28.52
CA ALA A 289 -15.16 7.26 -27.20
C ALA A 289 -15.93 8.53 -26.99
N GLU A 290 -17.05 8.50 -26.23
CA GLU A 290 -17.93 9.65 -26.08
C GLU A 290 -17.01 10.79 -25.82
N VAL A 291 -16.75 11.54 -26.91
CA VAL A 291 -15.86 12.70 -26.84
C VAL A 291 -16.63 13.54 -25.85
N PRO A 292 -16.09 13.80 -24.66
CA PRO A 292 -16.83 14.51 -23.64
C PRO A 292 -17.47 15.69 -24.34
N PRO A 293 -18.73 15.99 -24.15
CA PRO A 293 -19.44 17.06 -24.93
C PRO A 293 -18.61 18.33 -24.93
N ASP A 294 -17.80 18.55 -23.92
CA ASP A 294 -16.86 19.66 -23.84
C ASP A 294 -15.70 19.59 -24.85
N LEU A 295 -15.18 18.38 -25.17
CA LEU A 295 -14.13 18.22 -26.18
C LEU A 295 -14.69 18.36 -27.61
N GLU A 296 -15.90 17.88 -27.86
CA GLU A 296 -16.55 18.03 -29.16
C GLU A 296 -16.88 19.51 -29.46
N ALA A 297 -17.39 20.22 -28.46
CA ALA A 297 -17.60 21.68 -28.53
C ALA A 297 -16.28 22.43 -28.73
N ALA A 298 -15.19 22.01 -28.02
CA ALA A 298 -13.87 22.59 -28.17
C ALA A 298 -13.27 22.34 -29.57
N LEU A 299 -13.48 21.15 -30.16
CA LEU A 299 -13.05 20.83 -31.53
C LEU A 299 -13.79 21.66 -32.57
N ALA A 300 -15.10 21.80 -32.43
CA ALA A 300 -15.90 22.67 -33.30
C ALA A 300 -15.43 24.12 -33.22
N TRP A 301 -15.19 24.62 -32.02
CA TRP A 301 -14.64 25.95 -31.77
C TRP A 301 -13.24 26.14 -32.39
N ALA A 302 -12.34 25.17 -32.22
CA ALA A 302 -10.98 25.22 -32.75
C ALA A 302 -10.97 25.20 -34.29
N ARG A 303 -11.84 24.37 -34.92
CA ARG A 303 -12.01 24.34 -36.39
C ARG A 303 -12.52 25.68 -36.94
N ALA A 304 -13.52 26.31 -36.30
CA ALA A 304 -14.00 27.61 -36.67
C ALA A 304 -12.89 28.68 -36.62
N ARG A 305 -12.07 28.65 -35.56
CA ARG A 305 -10.93 29.58 -35.45
C ARG A 305 -9.84 29.32 -36.47
N ASN A 306 -9.57 28.05 -36.80
CA ASN A 306 -8.61 27.69 -37.85
C ASN A 306 -9.05 28.20 -39.23
N ALA A 307 -10.33 28.14 -39.54
CA ALA A 307 -10.88 28.66 -40.76
C ALA A 307 -10.73 30.21 -40.89
N GLU A 308 -10.65 30.92 -39.74
CA GLU A 308 -10.40 32.35 -39.66
C GLU A 308 -8.91 32.72 -39.59
N THR A 309 -7.99 31.72 -39.73
CA THR A 309 -6.52 31.87 -39.54
C THR A 309 -6.11 32.48 -38.18
N ARG A 310 -6.89 32.24 -37.14
CA ARG A 310 -6.72 32.79 -35.79
C ARG A 310 -6.27 31.76 -34.76
N LEU A 311 -5.81 30.58 -35.21
CA LEU A 311 -5.20 29.57 -34.34
C LEU A 311 -3.72 29.85 -34.19
N ASP A 312 -3.39 30.72 -33.25
CA ASP A 312 -2.02 31.13 -32.94
C ASP A 312 -1.54 30.66 -31.57
N GLU A 313 -0.26 30.81 -31.33
CA GLU A 313 0.38 30.41 -30.06
C GLU A 313 -0.16 31.22 -28.87
N SER A 314 -0.56 32.47 -29.10
CA SER A 314 -1.09 33.34 -28.03
C SER A 314 -2.45 32.86 -27.54
N LEU A 315 -3.30 32.33 -28.42
CA LEU A 315 -4.57 31.70 -28.07
C LEU A 315 -4.35 30.41 -27.26
N LEU A 316 -3.40 29.58 -27.69
CA LEU A 316 -3.03 28.35 -26.95
C LEU A 316 -2.52 28.67 -25.56
N LEU A 317 -1.64 29.68 -25.43
CA LEU A 317 -1.14 30.14 -24.13
C LEU A 317 -2.24 30.67 -23.21
N ALA A 318 -3.25 31.36 -23.77
CA ALA A 318 -4.41 31.79 -23.00
C ALA A 318 -5.20 30.59 -22.45
N CYS A 319 -5.41 29.54 -23.25
CA CYS A 319 -6.08 28.31 -22.82
C CYS A 319 -5.25 27.57 -21.75
N VAL A 320 -3.92 27.53 -21.89
CA VAL A 320 -3.01 26.94 -20.90
C VAL A 320 -3.08 27.68 -19.55
N ARG A 321 -3.08 29.01 -19.56
CA ARG A 321 -3.21 29.83 -18.34
C ARG A 321 -4.52 29.64 -17.62
N ASN A 322 -5.60 29.38 -18.37
CA ASN A 322 -6.93 29.14 -17.82
C ASN A 322 -7.14 27.67 -17.40
N GLY A 323 -6.16 26.78 -17.62
CA GLY A 323 -6.27 25.37 -17.33
C GLY A 323 -7.29 24.62 -18.21
N ASP A 324 -7.64 25.16 -19.39
CA ASP A 324 -8.64 24.60 -20.29
C ASP A 324 -8.04 23.45 -21.13
N ILE A 325 -8.06 22.25 -20.54
CA ILE A 325 -7.50 21.04 -21.13
C ILE A 325 -8.15 20.73 -22.49
N PHE A 326 -9.47 20.83 -22.59
CA PHE A 326 -10.19 20.45 -23.81
C PHE A 326 -9.88 21.38 -24.97
N ARG A 327 -9.78 22.69 -24.73
CA ARG A 327 -9.38 23.63 -25.79
C ARG A 327 -7.92 23.45 -26.18
N CYS A 328 -7.00 23.15 -25.24
CA CYS A 328 -5.61 22.85 -25.57
C CYS A 328 -5.50 21.61 -26.46
N ILE A 329 -6.23 20.53 -26.15
CA ILE A 329 -6.29 19.31 -26.98
C ILE A 329 -6.87 19.61 -28.35
N ALA A 330 -7.97 20.38 -28.44
CA ALA A 330 -8.63 20.73 -29.67
C ALA A 330 -7.74 21.58 -30.58
N ILE A 331 -7.05 22.59 -30.03
CA ILE A 331 -6.09 23.43 -30.77
C ILE A 331 -4.97 22.57 -31.36
N LEU A 332 -4.35 21.72 -30.55
CA LEU A 332 -3.27 20.82 -30.99
C LEU A 332 -3.77 19.85 -32.09
N ALA A 333 -4.95 19.26 -31.92
CA ALA A 333 -5.54 18.33 -32.89
C ALA A 333 -5.78 18.98 -34.23
N VAL A 334 -6.36 20.18 -34.24
CA VAL A 334 -6.67 20.92 -35.46
C VAL A 334 -5.41 21.48 -36.13
N ALA A 335 -4.48 22.04 -35.35
CA ALA A 335 -3.22 22.60 -35.88
C ALA A 335 -2.24 21.55 -36.40
N ALA A 336 -2.14 20.36 -35.75
CA ALA A 336 -1.31 19.27 -36.22
C ALA A 336 -1.98 18.39 -37.31
N GLU A 337 -3.26 18.62 -37.61
CA GLU A 337 -4.06 17.78 -38.50
C GLU A 337 -4.05 16.29 -38.06
N VAL A 338 -4.30 16.06 -36.79
CA VAL A 338 -4.35 14.71 -36.19
C VAL A 338 -5.66 14.51 -35.42
N PRO A 339 -6.11 13.25 -35.26
CA PRO A 339 -7.26 12.98 -34.40
C PRO A 339 -6.99 13.39 -32.96
N ALA A 340 -7.97 13.98 -32.26
CA ALA A 340 -7.86 14.37 -30.86
C ALA A 340 -7.52 13.17 -29.96
N SER A 341 -7.93 11.97 -30.35
CA SER A 341 -7.57 10.71 -29.69
C SER A 341 -6.05 10.45 -29.59
N LEU A 342 -5.27 10.98 -30.54
CA LEU A 342 -3.81 10.84 -30.52
C LEU A 342 -3.18 11.69 -29.41
N ILE A 343 -3.71 12.90 -29.21
CA ILE A 343 -3.24 13.80 -28.14
C ILE A 343 -3.70 13.27 -26.77
N GLU A 344 -4.95 12.81 -26.69
CA GLU A 344 -5.45 12.11 -25.50
C GLU A 344 -4.62 10.89 -25.15
N ARG A 345 -4.14 10.15 -26.13
CA ARG A 345 -3.24 9.01 -25.94
C ARG A 345 -1.89 9.43 -25.38
N ALA A 346 -1.28 10.47 -25.95
CA ALA A 346 -0.03 11.03 -25.42
C ALA A 346 -0.20 11.52 -23.97
N ARG A 347 -1.35 12.12 -23.65
CA ARG A 347 -1.73 12.56 -22.32
C ARG A 347 -1.88 11.40 -21.35
N ARG A 348 -2.67 10.37 -21.67
CA ARG A 348 -2.91 9.20 -20.81
C ARG A 348 -1.64 8.42 -20.53
N LEU A 349 -0.76 8.29 -21.53
CA LEU A 349 0.54 7.61 -21.40
C LEU A 349 1.60 8.48 -20.71
N ARG A 350 1.27 9.74 -20.37
CA ARG A 350 2.25 10.71 -19.84
C ARG A 350 3.52 10.78 -20.71
N HIS A 351 3.33 10.73 -22.04
CA HIS A 351 4.42 10.53 -23.00
C HIS A 351 5.00 11.86 -23.47
N ALA A 352 6.03 12.36 -22.72
CA ALA A 352 6.67 13.65 -22.98
C ALA A 352 7.14 13.81 -24.43
N LYS A 353 7.87 12.82 -24.96
CA LYS A 353 8.40 12.87 -26.35
C LYS A 353 7.30 12.95 -27.38
N GLY A 354 6.22 12.19 -27.23
CA GLY A 354 5.08 12.21 -28.14
C GLY A 354 4.34 13.52 -28.10
N LEU A 355 4.08 14.09 -26.91
CA LEU A 355 3.42 15.41 -26.79
C LEU A 355 4.27 16.51 -27.41
N VAL A 356 5.59 16.56 -27.15
CA VAL A 356 6.53 17.52 -27.73
C VAL A 356 6.52 17.40 -29.26
N SER A 357 6.47 16.18 -29.82
CA SER A 357 6.41 15.94 -31.27
C SER A 357 5.09 16.45 -31.90
N LEU A 358 3.97 16.30 -31.18
CA LEU A 358 2.67 16.83 -31.60
C LEU A 358 2.64 18.36 -31.59
N VAL A 359 3.25 19.00 -30.58
CA VAL A 359 3.40 20.46 -30.54
C VAL A 359 4.28 20.95 -31.68
N TRP A 360 5.39 20.26 -31.98
CA TRP A 360 6.23 20.57 -33.14
C TRP A 360 5.44 20.46 -34.47
N LYS A 361 4.68 19.40 -34.65
CA LYS A 361 3.83 19.20 -35.85
C LYS A 361 2.77 20.29 -35.99
N SER A 362 2.26 20.81 -34.87
CA SER A 362 1.30 21.93 -34.84
C SER A 362 1.94 23.30 -35.21
N GLY A 363 3.27 23.38 -35.36
CA GLY A 363 3.99 24.61 -35.65
C GLY A 363 4.17 25.55 -34.45
N PHE A 364 3.86 25.10 -33.21
CA PHE A 364 4.05 25.90 -32.01
C PHE A 364 5.48 25.75 -31.45
N SER A 365 5.87 26.67 -30.55
CA SER A 365 7.22 26.71 -29.99
C SER A 365 7.44 25.64 -28.91
N MET A 366 8.73 25.32 -28.66
CA MET A 366 9.11 24.44 -27.55
C MET A 366 8.77 25.02 -26.18
N GLN A 367 8.65 26.36 -26.05
CA GLN A 367 8.25 27.01 -24.80
C GLN A 367 6.81 26.63 -24.41
N VAL A 368 5.91 26.57 -25.38
CA VAL A 368 4.53 26.06 -25.17
C VAL A 368 4.53 24.57 -24.87
N ALA A 369 5.40 23.80 -25.53
CA ALA A 369 5.51 22.36 -25.26
C ALA A 369 5.88 22.06 -23.81
N VAL A 370 6.73 22.89 -23.16
CA VAL A 370 7.08 22.73 -21.73
C VAL A 370 5.84 22.91 -20.86
N LEU A 371 5.05 23.94 -21.09
CA LEU A 371 3.83 24.20 -20.32
C LEU A 371 2.78 23.10 -20.51
N LEU A 372 2.62 22.60 -21.74
CA LEU A 372 1.69 21.53 -22.05
C LEU A 372 2.09 20.18 -21.46
N GLN A 373 3.39 19.90 -21.33
CA GLN A 373 3.87 18.70 -20.62
C GLN A 373 3.40 18.70 -19.15
N THR A 374 3.41 19.85 -18.50
CA THR A 374 2.90 19.97 -17.13
C THR A 374 1.39 19.89 -17.08
N LEU A 375 0.68 20.63 -17.95
CA LEU A 375 -0.78 20.72 -17.91
C LEU A 375 -1.46 19.44 -18.40
N LEU A 376 -1.03 18.86 -19.52
CA LEU A 376 -1.69 17.71 -20.13
C LEU A 376 -1.17 16.37 -19.63
N CYS A 377 0.15 16.23 -19.41
CA CYS A 377 0.77 14.97 -19.01
C CYS A 377 1.07 14.89 -17.52
N ASP A 378 0.81 15.96 -16.74
CA ASP A 378 1.08 16.02 -15.30
C ASP A 378 2.51 15.51 -14.96
N LEU A 379 3.50 15.98 -15.73
CA LEU A 379 4.89 15.57 -15.56
C LEU A 379 5.59 16.43 -14.51
N PRO A 380 6.35 15.82 -13.60
CA PRO A 380 7.14 16.56 -12.64
C PRO A 380 8.28 17.33 -13.35
N PRO A 381 8.74 18.47 -12.80
CA PRO A 381 9.78 19.31 -13.40
C PRO A 381 11.06 18.57 -13.85
N ALA A 382 11.45 17.52 -13.12
CA ALA A 382 12.61 16.71 -13.43
C ALA A 382 12.44 15.81 -14.68
N SER A 383 11.21 15.58 -15.13
CA SER A 383 10.89 14.72 -16.28
C SER A 383 10.50 15.51 -17.54
N LEU A 384 10.50 16.84 -17.46
CA LEU A 384 10.18 17.70 -18.59
C LEU A 384 11.31 17.72 -19.62
N LEU A 385 10.96 17.60 -20.87
CA LEU A 385 11.88 17.89 -21.96
C LEU A 385 12.04 19.41 -22.10
N SER A 386 13.28 19.86 -21.98
CA SER A 386 13.64 21.27 -22.05
C SER A 386 14.09 21.66 -23.47
N PRO A 387 13.93 22.94 -23.90
CA PRO A 387 14.42 23.40 -25.17
C PRO A 387 15.95 23.33 -25.26
N LYS A 388 16.49 23.15 -26.47
CA LYS A 388 17.90 23.29 -26.74
C LYS A 388 18.40 24.72 -26.49
N PRO A 389 19.70 24.95 -26.24
CA PRO A 389 20.29 26.30 -26.29
C PRO A 389 19.91 26.97 -27.63
N GLY A 390 19.15 28.08 -27.57
CA GLY A 390 18.57 28.71 -28.75
C GLY A 390 17.07 28.46 -28.97
N GLY A 391 16.37 27.78 -28.05
CA GLY A 391 14.90 27.64 -28.04
C GLY A 391 14.33 26.52 -28.92
N GLY A 392 15.18 25.76 -29.62
CA GLY A 392 14.76 24.66 -30.49
C GLY A 392 14.30 23.39 -29.76
N PHE A 393 13.63 22.50 -30.50
CA PHE A 393 13.17 21.22 -29.99
C PHE A 393 14.33 20.28 -29.62
N PRO A 394 14.21 19.50 -28.52
CA PRO A 394 15.28 18.60 -28.07
C PRO A 394 15.47 17.38 -28.98
N LEU A 395 14.43 16.97 -29.73
CA LEU A 395 14.40 15.85 -30.65
C LEU A 395 14.74 16.32 -32.08
N THR A 396 15.20 15.39 -32.91
CA THR A 396 15.34 15.62 -34.36
C THR A 396 13.99 15.50 -35.07
N ALA A 397 13.86 16.03 -36.28
CA ALA A 397 12.64 15.91 -37.06
C ALA A 397 12.23 14.45 -37.32
N GLU A 398 13.22 13.58 -37.60
CA GLU A 398 13.00 12.13 -37.79
C GLU A 398 12.50 11.46 -36.52
N GLU A 399 13.08 11.76 -35.37
CA GLU A 399 12.62 11.28 -34.09
C GLU A 399 11.19 11.73 -33.77
N MET A 400 10.87 13.00 -34.07
CA MET A 400 9.51 13.53 -33.82
C MET A 400 8.48 12.88 -34.73
N HIS A 401 8.76 12.64 -35.99
CA HIS A 401 7.89 11.87 -36.87
C HIS A 401 7.69 10.45 -36.36
N TRP A 402 8.77 9.78 -35.99
CA TRP A 402 8.70 8.42 -35.44
C TRP A 402 7.84 8.36 -34.16
N GLN A 403 7.93 9.36 -33.27
CA GLN A 403 7.11 9.43 -32.06
C GLN A 403 5.62 9.58 -32.36
N ILE A 404 5.27 10.33 -33.39
CA ILE A 404 3.88 10.50 -33.83
C ILE A 404 3.35 9.20 -34.42
N ASP A 405 4.14 8.54 -35.29
CA ASP A 405 3.80 7.26 -35.87
C ASP A 405 3.66 6.18 -34.79
N PHE A 406 4.60 6.14 -33.87
CA PHE A 406 4.53 5.24 -32.71
C PHE A 406 3.24 5.43 -31.91
N LEU A 407 2.86 6.67 -31.59
CA LEU A 407 1.59 6.96 -30.92
C LEU A 407 0.36 6.55 -31.72
N SER A 408 0.41 6.61 -33.05
CA SER A 408 -0.72 6.22 -33.92
C SER A 408 -0.92 4.71 -33.96
N HIS A 409 0.15 3.92 -33.77
CA HIS A 409 0.12 2.45 -33.82
C HIS A 409 0.00 1.77 -32.44
N ILE A 410 0.19 2.50 -31.34
CA ILE A 410 -0.09 1.97 -29.99
C ILE A 410 -1.59 1.84 -29.80
N VAL A 411 -2.07 0.62 -29.65
CA VAL A 411 -3.41 0.33 -29.13
C VAL A 411 -3.35 0.47 -27.61
N VAL A 412 -3.94 1.52 -27.05
CA VAL A 412 -4.06 1.76 -25.59
C VAL A 412 -5.39 1.25 -25.09
#